data_dfce3ec1bf59d22ecdbe1d3ca446b1a5
#
_entry.id   dfce3ec1bf59d22ecdbe1d3ca446b1a5
#
_cell.length_a   1.000
_cell.length_b   1.000
_cell.length_c   1.000
_cell.angle_alpha   90.00
_cell.angle_beta   90.00
_cell.angle_gamma   90.00
#
_symmetry.space_group_name_H-M   'P 1'
#
loop_
_entity.id
_entity.type
_entity.pdbx_description
1 polymer ?
#
loop_
_entity_poly.entity_id
_entity_poly.type
_entity_poly.pdbx_seq_one_letter_code
_entity_poly.pdbx_strand_id
1 'polypeptide(L)'
;MQPFEEAQQLVPGLAPKPDLVCLSHLRWDFVYQRPQHLMSRFARDRRVFFFEEPIFEDGPARLDVGERPGGVRVAVPRLPHGLPHGEVEAAQRDLLQGMLAGHGVSDYVLWYYTPMALGFSADLAPAAVVYDCMDELSLFRGAPPALLERERRLLEVADLVFTGGQSLYEAKRERHPSVHAFPSSIDAEHFGRARRPCPEPADQAAIPRPRLGYFGVIDERIDLDLLAAAAGARPDWQWVMIGPVVKIDPETLPRRSNLHYLGMKAYDELPSYLAGWDAALMPFARNESTRFISPTKTPEYLAGGRPVVSTPIRDVVRPYGELALVEIAEDPEAFVAAAERSMRRLGEGAPEREAWLAQVDEFLARGSWSRTFRHMSDLIDGAVLRRRGGPDATN
;
A
#
# COMPACT_ATOMS: atom_id res chain seq x y z
N MET A 1 12.98 -16.62 -33.23
CA MET A 1 12.39 -16.19 -31.95
C MET A 1 10.90 -16.06 -32.16
N GLN A 2 10.14 -17.07 -31.79
CA GLN A 2 8.68 -17.06 -31.94
C GLN A 2 8.07 -16.45 -30.67
N PRO A 3 6.98 -15.67 -30.78
CA PRO A 3 6.29 -15.12 -29.61
C PRO A 3 5.53 -16.24 -28.89
N PHE A 4 5.66 -16.26 -27.56
CA PHE A 4 4.85 -17.10 -26.68
C PHE A 4 3.41 -16.55 -26.66
N GLU A 5 2.55 -17.13 -27.48
CA GLU A 5 1.11 -17.17 -27.26
C GLU A 5 0.82 -18.33 -26.30
N GLU A 6 0.92 -18.14 -25.00
CA GLU A 6 0.24 -19.02 -24.06
C GLU A 6 -1.24 -18.62 -23.99
N ALA A 7 -2.03 -19.24 -24.83
CA ALA A 7 -3.47 -19.22 -24.74
C ALA A 7 -3.91 -19.70 -23.34
N GLN A 8 -4.67 -18.84 -22.63
CA GLN A 8 -5.38 -19.21 -21.42
C GLN A 8 -6.16 -20.50 -21.64
N GLN A 9 -5.69 -21.59 -21.05
CA GLN A 9 -6.47 -22.84 -21.01
C GLN A 9 -7.65 -22.60 -20.08
N LEU A 10 -8.79 -22.23 -20.65
CA LEU A 10 -10.10 -22.26 -20.01
C LEU A 10 -10.38 -23.68 -19.53
N VAL A 11 -10.44 -23.88 -18.23
CA VAL A 11 -10.95 -25.12 -17.65
C VAL A 11 -12.42 -25.23 -18.05
N PRO A 12 -12.83 -26.30 -18.78
CA PRO A 12 -14.19 -26.41 -19.24
C PRO A 12 -15.16 -26.53 -18.06
N GLY A 13 -16.09 -25.57 -17.93
CA GLY A 13 -17.20 -25.67 -16.98
C GLY A 13 -17.36 -24.52 -15.98
N LEU A 14 -16.40 -23.61 -15.83
CA LEU A 14 -16.61 -22.38 -15.03
C LEU A 14 -16.92 -21.20 -15.96
N ALA A 15 -17.99 -20.49 -15.66
CA ALA A 15 -18.26 -19.20 -16.32
C ALA A 15 -17.07 -18.25 -16.11
N PRO A 16 -16.70 -17.44 -17.12
CA PRO A 16 -15.60 -16.49 -16.97
C PRO A 16 -15.89 -15.57 -15.80
N LYS A 17 -14.83 -15.30 -15.01
CA LYS A 17 -14.93 -14.35 -13.89
C LYS A 17 -15.24 -12.95 -14.43
N PRO A 18 -16.06 -12.17 -13.71
CA PRO A 18 -16.29 -10.76 -14.06
C PRO A 18 -14.97 -10.00 -14.17
N ASP A 19 -14.89 -9.06 -15.08
CA ASP A 19 -13.77 -8.10 -15.14
C ASP A 19 -13.67 -7.33 -13.82
N LEU A 20 -12.54 -6.69 -13.56
CA LEU A 20 -12.35 -5.86 -12.38
C LEU A 20 -12.05 -4.43 -12.80
N VAL A 21 -12.88 -3.49 -12.37
CA VAL A 21 -12.72 -2.05 -12.58
C VAL A 21 -12.38 -1.41 -11.24
N CYS A 22 -11.14 -0.98 -11.09
CA CYS A 22 -10.60 -0.41 -9.87
C CYS A 22 -10.52 1.11 -9.99
N LEU A 23 -11.21 1.83 -9.11
CA LEU A 23 -11.24 3.29 -9.03
C LEU A 23 -10.30 3.75 -7.91
N SER A 24 -9.23 4.45 -8.26
CA SER A 24 -8.12 4.72 -7.34
C SER A 24 -7.72 6.19 -7.29
N HIS A 25 -7.44 6.67 -6.07
CA HIS A 25 -6.76 7.94 -5.84
C HIS A 25 -5.24 7.83 -5.95
N LEU A 26 -4.71 6.61 -6.07
CA LEU A 26 -3.29 6.34 -6.18
C LEU A 26 -2.88 6.24 -7.64
N ARG A 27 -1.64 6.67 -7.94
CA ARG A 27 -1.01 6.50 -9.24
C ARG A 27 -0.33 5.14 -9.31
N TRP A 28 -0.61 4.39 -10.38
CA TRP A 28 0.01 3.08 -10.61
C TRP A 28 1.54 3.15 -10.72
N ASP A 29 2.01 4.12 -11.46
CA ASP A 29 3.44 4.28 -11.78
C ASP A 29 4.20 5.14 -10.73
N PHE A 30 3.65 5.32 -9.52
CA PHE A 30 4.29 6.13 -8.48
C PHE A 30 5.03 5.24 -7.47
N VAL A 31 4.38 4.69 -6.49
CA VAL A 31 4.99 3.83 -5.47
C VAL A 31 4.35 2.44 -5.54
N TYR A 32 5.19 1.40 -5.59
CA TYR A 32 4.70 0.02 -5.61
C TYR A 32 4.19 -0.38 -4.21
N GLN A 33 2.92 -0.69 -4.10
CA GLN A 33 2.26 -0.98 -2.84
C GLN A 33 1.04 -1.89 -3.04
N ARG A 34 0.09 -1.93 -2.09
CA ARG A 34 -1.08 -2.80 -2.08
C ARG A 34 -1.83 -2.90 -3.42
N PRO A 35 -2.18 -1.81 -4.13
CA PRO A 35 -2.87 -1.93 -5.42
C PRO A 35 -2.09 -2.72 -6.45
N GLN A 36 -0.80 -2.46 -6.62
CA GLN A 36 0.02 -3.19 -7.58
C GLN A 36 0.12 -4.67 -7.24
N HIS A 37 0.32 -5.01 -5.96
CA HIS A 37 0.36 -6.40 -5.51
C HIS A 37 -0.96 -7.14 -5.77
N LEU A 38 -2.10 -6.52 -5.51
CA LEU A 38 -3.41 -7.16 -5.66
C LEU A 38 -3.87 -7.18 -7.12
N MET A 39 -3.86 -6.03 -7.80
CA MET A 39 -4.39 -5.92 -9.16
C MET A 39 -3.60 -6.76 -10.16
N SER A 40 -2.27 -6.86 -10.05
CA SER A 40 -1.45 -7.75 -10.88
C SER A 40 -1.75 -9.24 -10.65
N ARG A 41 -2.23 -9.61 -9.45
CA ARG A 41 -2.66 -10.98 -9.18
C ARG A 41 -4.07 -11.25 -9.72
N PHE A 42 -4.99 -10.29 -9.60
CA PHE A 42 -6.30 -10.38 -10.23
C PHE A 42 -6.21 -10.44 -11.76
N ALA A 43 -5.23 -9.75 -12.35
CA ALA A 43 -5.04 -9.76 -13.80
C ALA A 43 -4.58 -11.13 -14.38
N ARG A 44 -4.26 -12.10 -13.52
CA ARG A 44 -3.92 -13.47 -13.95
C ARG A 44 -5.15 -14.30 -14.36
N ASP A 45 -6.34 -13.95 -13.86
CA ASP A 45 -7.57 -14.75 -14.08
C ASP A 45 -8.75 -13.92 -14.62
N ARG A 46 -8.61 -12.60 -14.74
CA ARG A 46 -9.63 -11.69 -15.31
C ARG A 46 -8.98 -10.43 -15.88
N ARG A 47 -9.67 -9.67 -16.73
CA ARG A 47 -9.20 -8.35 -17.15
C ARG A 47 -9.30 -7.38 -15.97
N VAL A 48 -8.28 -6.53 -15.79
CA VAL A 48 -8.23 -5.51 -14.74
C VAL A 48 -8.01 -4.14 -15.36
N PHE A 49 -8.91 -3.21 -15.06
CA PHE A 49 -8.83 -1.81 -15.44
C PHE A 49 -8.60 -0.99 -14.17
N PHE A 50 -7.49 -0.25 -14.12
CA PHE A 50 -7.14 0.60 -13.00
C PHE A 50 -7.33 2.05 -13.42
N PHE A 51 -8.44 2.66 -12.98
CA PHE A 51 -8.83 4.02 -13.34
C PHE A 51 -8.35 4.98 -12.25
N GLU A 52 -7.44 5.87 -12.63
CA GLU A 52 -6.79 6.83 -11.74
C GLU A 52 -7.58 8.13 -11.61
N GLU A 53 -7.20 8.97 -10.64
CA GLU A 53 -7.63 10.36 -10.60
C GLU A 53 -7.17 11.12 -11.85
N PRO A 54 -7.89 12.20 -12.26
CA PRO A 54 -7.51 12.96 -13.44
C PRO A 54 -6.17 13.66 -13.30
N ILE A 55 -5.50 13.84 -14.42
CA ILE A 55 -4.41 14.80 -14.60
C ILE A 55 -4.97 15.97 -15.36
N PHE A 56 -4.77 17.17 -14.83
CA PHE A 56 -5.20 18.40 -15.47
C PHE A 56 -4.10 18.94 -16.37
N GLU A 57 -4.43 19.22 -17.64
CA GLU A 57 -3.51 19.72 -18.64
C GLU A 57 -4.26 20.48 -19.73
N ASP A 58 -3.55 21.19 -20.60
CA ASP A 58 -4.15 21.86 -21.75
C ASP A 58 -4.62 20.85 -22.79
N GLY A 59 -5.84 21.06 -23.32
CA GLY A 59 -6.41 20.20 -24.37
C GLY A 59 -7.79 19.65 -24.02
N PRO A 60 -8.42 18.89 -24.91
CA PRO A 60 -9.72 18.30 -24.69
C PRO A 60 -9.67 17.14 -23.67
N ALA A 61 -10.81 16.87 -23.01
CA ALA A 61 -10.96 15.70 -22.16
C ALA A 61 -10.70 14.41 -22.96
N ARG A 62 -9.85 13.53 -22.46
CA ARG A 62 -9.53 12.23 -23.06
C ARG A 62 -9.12 11.21 -22.01
N LEU A 63 -9.12 9.94 -22.37
CA LEU A 63 -8.64 8.86 -21.53
C LEU A 63 -7.42 8.20 -22.17
N ASP A 64 -6.29 8.23 -21.47
CA ASP A 64 -5.10 7.49 -21.85
C ASP A 64 -5.16 6.10 -21.21
N VAL A 65 -5.22 5.04 -22.03
CA VAL A 65 -5.22 3.65 -21.53
C VAL A 65 -3.96 2.95 -22.00
N GLY A 66 -3.22 2.38 -21.04
CA GLY A 66 -2.00 1.64 -21.34
C GLY A 66 -1.85 0.39 -20.48
N GLU A 67 -1.35 -0.69 -21.07
CA GLU A 67 -1.06 -1.92 -20.32
C GLU A 67 0.25 -1.77 -19.54
N ARG A 68 0.28 -2.33 -18.33
CA ARG A 68 1.44 -2.36 -17.45
C ARG A 68 1.91 -3.80 -17.23
N PRO A 69 3.17 -4.00 -16.81
CA PRO A 69 3.64 -5.33 -16.39
C PRO A 69 2.67 -5.97 -15.38
N GLY A 70 2.36 -7.25 -15.59
CA GLY A 70 1.35 -7.96 -14.82
C GLY A 70 -0.07 -7.91 -15.41
N GLY A 71 -0.26 -7.34 -16.63
CA GLY A 71 -1.51 -7.42 -17.39
C GLY A 71 -2.60 -6.45 -16.94
N VAL A 72 -2.27 -5.44 -16.12
CA VAL A 72 -3.21 -4.41 -15.67
C VAL A 72 -3.28 -3.28 -16.69
N ARG A 73 -4.50 -2.90 -17.10
CA ARG A 73 -4.75 -1.73 -17.95
C ARG A 73 -4.97 -0.51 -17.09
N VAL A 74 -4.01 0.41 -17.11
CA VAL A 74 -4.09 1.67 -16.38
C VAL A 74 -4.76 2.72 -17.27
N ALA A 75 -5.81 3.32 -16.77
CA ALA A 75 -6.62 4.33 -17.44
C ALA A 75 -6.49 5.66 -16.69
N VAL A 76 -5.92 6.66 -17.35
CA VAL A 76 -5.64 7.99 -16.78
C VAL A 76 -6.51 9.04 -17.49
N PRO A 77 -7.52 9.60 -16.83
CA PRO A 77 -8.26 10.74 -17.37
C PRO A 77 -7.36 11.96 -17.54
N ARG A 78 -7.42 12.61 -18.69
CA ARG A 78 -6.79 13.90 -18.98
C ARG A 78 -7.88 14.93 -19.13
N LEU A 79 -7.89 15.93 -18.26
CA LEU A 79 -8.95 16.94 -18.23
C LEU A 79 -8.36 18.34 -18.37
N PRO A 80 -9.07 19.28 -19.03
CA PRO A 80 -8.64 20.67 -19.11
C PRO A 80 -8.62 21.32 -17.72
N HIS A 81 -7.69 22.27 -17.54
CA HIS A 81 -7.66 23.10 -16.35
C HIS A 81 -8.94 23.93 -16.19
N GLY A 82 -9.29 24.27 -14.95
CA GLY A 82 -10.35 25.24 -14.61
C GLY A 82 -11.77 24.71 -14.69
N LEU A 83 -11.98 23.40 -14.90
CA LEU A 83 -13.33 22.82 -14.85
C LEU A 83 -13.92 22.91 -13.44
N PRO A 84 -15.20 23.30 -13.30
CA PRO A 84 -15.95 23.17 -12.04
C PRO A 84 -16.03 21.71 -11.60
N HIS A 85 -16.12 21.49 -10.29
CA HIS A 85 -16.12 20.12 -9.71
C HIS A 85 -17.17 19.18 -10.35
N GLY A 86 -18.39 19.67 -10.58
CA GLY A 86 -19.43 18.87 -11.22
C GLY A 86 -19.13 18.48 -12.68
N GLU A 87 -18.42 19.34 -13.42
CA GLU A 87 -18.00 19.04 -14.79
C GLU A 87 -16.82 18.05 -14.81
N VAL A 88 -15.93 18.11 -13.80
CA VAL A 88 -14.87 17.11 -13.61
C VAL A 88 -15.47 15.72 -13.38
N GLU A 89 -16.50 15.62 -12.55
CA GLU A 89 -17.19 14.34 -12.31
C GLU A 89 -17.95 13.85 -13.55
N ALA A 90 -18.62 14.74 -14.26
CA ALA A 90 -19.30 14.40 -15.51
C ALA A 90 -18.32 13.87 -16.57
N ALA A 91 -17.20 14.57 -16.77
CA ALA A 91 -16.18 14.13 -17.70
C ALA A 91 -15.56 12.77 -17.32
N GLN A 92 -15.29 12.53 -16.04
CA GLN A 92 -14.80 11.23 -15.56
C GLN A 92 -15.84 10.11 -15.80
N ARG A 93 -17.14 10.40 -15.60
CA ARG A 93 -18.24 9.47 -15.88
C ARG A 93 -18.27 9.08 -17.35
N ASP A 94 -18.24 10.07 -18.24
CA ASP A 94 -18.27 9.84 -19.69
C ASP A 94 -17.06 9.02 -20.15
N LEU A 95 -15.87 9.34 -19.66
CA LEU A 95 -14.63 8.63 -19.97
C LEU A 95 -14.66 7.19 -19.44
N LEU A 96 -15.16 6.96 -18.21
CA LEU A 96 -15.29 5.64 -17.62
C LEU A 96 -16.30 4.78 -18.40
N GLN A 97 -17.48 5.32 -18.71
CA GLN A 97 -18.50 4.62 -19.51
C GLN A 97 -17.99 4.34 -20.92
N GLY A 98 -17.31 5.30 -21.55
CA GLY A 98 -16.67 5.12 -22.85
C GLY A 98 -15.62 4.02 -22.84
N MET A 99 -14.81 3.92 -21.79
CA MET A 99 -13.85 2.83 -21.60
C MET A 99 -14.55 1.47 -21.49
N LEU A 100 -15.57 1.36 -20.64
CA LEU A 100 -16.33 0.13 -20.46
C LEU A 100 -16.92 -0.35 -21.79
N ALA A 101 -17.58 0.55 -22.52
CA ALA A 101 -18.17 0.23 -23.83
C ALA A 101 -17.10 -0.14 -24.87
N GLY A 102 -16.04 0.65 -24.98
CA GLY A 102 -14.96 0.45 -25.95
C GLY A 102 -14.16 -0.85 -25.76
N HIS A 103 -14.09 -1.34 -24.53
CA HIS A 103 -13.45 -2.62 -24.19
C HIS A 103 -14.43 -3.79 -24.04
N GLY A 104 -15.74 -3.58 -24.28
CA GLY A 104 -16.78 -4.60 -24.13
C GLY A 104 -16.87 -5.13 -22.69
N VAL A 105 -16.74 -4.26 -21.69
CA VAL A 105 -16.85 -4.58 -20.27
C VAL A 105 -18.31 -4.44 -19.86
N SER A 106 -19.02 -5.56 -19.72
CA SER A 106 -20.45 -5.60 -19.36
C SER A 106 -20.73 -6.34 -18.05
N ASP A 107 -19.86 -7.25 -17.65
CA ASP A 107 -19.92 -8.02 -16.42
C ASP A 107 -18.64 -7.78 -15.63
N TYR A 108 -18.73 -7.01 -14.55
CA TYR A 108 -17.55 -6.53 -13.82
C TYR A 108 -17.82 -6.31 -12.33
N VAL A 109 -16.76 -6.44 -11.53
CA VAL A 109 -16.70 -6.00 -10.14
C VAL A 109 -16.17 -4.57 -10.11
N LEU A 110 -16.82 -3.70 -9.35
CA LEU A 110 -16.38 -2.33 -9.14
C LEU A 110 -15.64 -2.24 -7.80
N TRP A 111 -14.35 -1.89 -7.84
CA TRP A 111 -13.47 -1.82 -6.69
C TRP A 111 -13.09 -0.38 -6.39
N TYR A 112 -13.39 0.08 -5.20
CA TYR A 112 -13.08 1.44 -4.76
C TYR A 112 -11.90 1.46 -3.79
N TYR A 113 -10.85 2.20 -4.15
CA TYR A 113 -9.82 2.66 -3.21
C TYR A 113 -10.13 4.05 -2.64
N THR A 114 -11.08 4.78 -3.22
CA THR A 114 -11.50 6.10 -2.76
C THR A 114 -13.00 6.27 -2.84
N PRO A 115 -13.65 6.74 -1.76
CA PRO A 115 -15.07 7.09 -1.79
C PRO A 115 -15.39 8.23 -2.77
N MET A 116 -14.39 9.06 -3.12
CA MET A 116 -14.60 10.19 -4.03
C MET A 116 -15.06 9.75 -5.43
N ALA A 117 -14.66 8.56 -5.86
CA ALA A 117 -15.05 8.00 -7.14
C ALA A 117 -16.57 7.71 -7.25
N LEU A 118 -17.28 7.62 -6.14
CA LEU A 118 -18.75 7.45 -6.14
C LEU A 118 -19.48 8.59 -6.87
N GLY A 119 -18.87 9.81 -6.91
CA GLY A 119 -19.44 10.96 -7.59
C GLY A 119 -19.64 10.78 -9.11
N PHE A 120 -18.85 9.91 -9.74
CA PHE A 120 -18.92 9.68 -11.17
C PHE A 120 -19.26 8.23 -11.57
N SER A 121 -19.43 7.33 -10.60
CA SER A 121 -19.65 5.90 -10.86
C SER A 121 -20.91 5.34 -10.21
N ALA A 122 -21.69 6.16 -9.50
CA ALA A 122 -22.89 5.69 -8.77
C ALA A 122 -23.99 5.08 -9.65
N ASP A 123 -24.05 5.47 -10.93
CA ASP A 123 -25.04 4.98 -11.90
C ASP A 123 -24.65 3.66 -12.58
N LEU A 124 -23.48 3.12 -12.26
CA LEU A 124 -23.01 1.86 -12.81
C LEU A 124 -23.68 0.66 -12.13
N ALA A 125 -23.88 -0.41 -12.88
CA ALA A 125 -24.53 -1.64 -12.43
C ALA A 125 -23.53 -2.83 -12.41
N PRO A 126 -22.58 -2.88 -11.47
CA PRO A 126 -21.60 -3.95 -11.37
C PRO A 126 -22.20 -5.25 -10.82
N ALA A 127 -21.53 -6.37 -11.09
CA ALA A 127 -21.83 -7.68 -10.51
C ALA A 127 -21.55 -7.75 -9.00
N ALA A 128 -20.65 -6.92 -8.49
CA ALA A 128 -20.43 -6.68 -7.05
C ALA A 128 -19.69 -5.36 -6.85
N VAL A 129 -19.84 -4.78 -5.65
CA VAL A 129 -19.13 -3.56 -5.21
C VAL A 129 -18.22 -3.90 -4.05
N VAL A 130 -16.92 -3.57 -4.19
CA VAL A 130 -15.90 -3.73 -3.16
C VAL A 130 -15.39 -2.36 -2.74
N TYR A 131 -15.38 -2.09 -1.44
CA TYR A 131 -14.65 -0.96 -0.88
C TYR A 131 -13.40 -1.46 -0.15
N ASP A 132 -12.23 -1.20 -0.70
CA ASP A 132 -10.93 -1.47 -0.06
C ASP A 132 -10.43 -0.21 0.66
N CYS A 133 -10.86 -0.05 1.90
CA CYS A 133 -10.46 1.02 2.81
C CYS A 133 -9.05 0.71 3.34
N MET A 134 -8.03 1.05 2.55
CA MET A 134 -6.65 0.80 2.95
C MET A 134 -6.12 1.82 3.96
N ASP A 135 -6.69 3.02 4.00
CA ASP A 135 -6.36 4.12 4.91
C ASP A 135 -7.64 4.87 5.31
N GLU A 136 -7.63 5.57 6.45
CA GLU A 136 -8.68 6.51 6.84
C GLU A 136 -8.45 7.86 6.15
N LEU A 137 -8.83 7.93 4.87
CA LEU A 137 -8.55 9.08 4.00
C LEU A 137 -9.06 10.42 4.55
N SER A 138 -10.12 10.39 5.37
CA SER A 138 -10.71 11.58 5.98
C SER A 138 -9.80 12.28 6.99
N LEU A 139 -8.79 11.59 7.50
CA LEU A 139 -7.86 12.10 8.51
C LEU A 139 -6.57 12.67 7.91
N PHE A 140 -6.40 12.58 6.59
CA PHE A 140 -5.25 13.20 5.93
C PHE A 140 -5.46 14.70 5.72
N ARG A 141 -4.36 15.43 5.78
CA ARG A 141 -4.38 16.88 5.50
C ARG A 141 -4.92 17.14 4.10
N GLY A 142 -5.88 18.07 3.99
CA GLY A 142 -6.50 18.43 2.72
C GLY A 142 -7.54 17.44 2.20
N ALA A 143 -8.01 16.50 3.04
CA ALA A 143 -9.10 15.60 2.68
C ALA A 143 -10.34 16.41 2.21
N PRO A 144 -10.95 16.06 1.06
CA PRO A 144 -12.14 16.76 0.56
C PRO A 144 -13.29 16.69 1.56
N PRO A 145 -14.04 17.80 1.82
CA PRO A 145 -15.16 17.79 2.75
C PRO A 145 -16.24 16.75 2.42
N ALA A 146 -16.42 16.43 1.13
CA ALA A 146 -17.40 15.45 0.67
C ALA A 146 -17.01 13.99 0.99
N LEU A 147 -15.77 13.73 1.42
CA LEU A 147 -15.23 12.37 1.57
C LEU A 147 -16.01 11.55 2.60
N LEU A 148 -16.32 12.13 3.77
CA LEU A 148 -17.07 11.44 4.83
C LEU A 148 -18.48 11.03 4.39
N GLU A 149 -19.19 11.93 3.69
CA GLU A 149 -20.53 11.63 3.19
C GLU A 149 -20.48 10.58 2.08
N ARG A 150 -19.51 10.67 1.19
CA ARG A 150 -19.31 9.65 0.15
C ARG A 150 -18.90 8.31 0.71
N GLU A 151 -18.07 8.26 1.75
CA GLU A 151 -17.75 7.02 2.44
C GLU A 151 -19.00 6.40 3.07
N ARG A 152 -19.84 7.21 3.74
CA ARG A 152 -21.10 6.71 4.30
C ARG A 152 -21.97 6.05 3.23
N ARG A 153 -22.15 6.72 2.09
CA ARG A 153 -22.92 6.19 0.96
C ARG A 153 -22.26 4.95 0.32
N LEU A 154 -20.92 4.94 0.21
CA LEU A 154 -20.19 3.79 -0.31
C LEU A 154 -20.39 2.56 0.57
N LEU A 155 -20.35 2.74 1.90
CA LEU A 155 -20.65 1.66 2.86
C LEU A 155 -22.08 1.13 2.73
N GLU A 156 -23.05 1.93 2.29
CA GLU A 156 -24.44 1.49 2.06
C GLU A 156 -24.60 0.63 0.81
N VAL A 157 -23.78 0.83 -0.21
CA VAL A 157 -23.92 0.16 -1.52
C VAL A 157 -22.87 -0.95 -1.74
N ALA A 158 -21.82 -1.01 -0.92
CA ALA A 158 -20.80 -2.04 -1.01
C ALA A 158 -21.38 -3.42 -0.62
N ASP A 159 -20.92 -4.46 -1.31
CA ASP A 159 -21.18 -5.86 -0.92
C ASP A 159 -20.11 -6.36 0.07
N LEU A 160 -18.90 -5.81 -0.06
CA LEU A 160 -17.73 -6.17 0.73
C LEU A 160 -16.94 -4.92 1.10
N VAL A 161 -16.49 -4.87 2.34
CA VAL A 161 -15.55 -3.86 2.83
C VAL A 161 -14.28 -4.56 3.28
N PHE A 162 -13.15 -4.22 2.66
CA PHE A 162 -11.83 -4.65 3.09
C PHE A 162 -11.14 -3.51 3.83
N THR A 163 -10.39 -3.83 4.87
CA THR A 163 -9.64 -2.81 5.62
C THR A 163 -8.15 -3.11 5.58
N GLY A 164 -7.34 -2.07 5.40
CA GLY A 164 -5.88 -2.16 5.26
C GLY A 164 -5.15 -2.52 6.55
N GLY A 165 -5.84 -2.61 7.68
CA GLY A 165 -5.27 -2.92 8.98
C GLY A 165 -6.31 -3.33 10.01
N GLN A 166 -5.84 -3.85 11.15
CA GLN A 166 -6.71 -4.28 12.25
C GLN A 166 -7.40 -3.10 12.92
N SER A 167 -6.69 -1.97 13.08
CA SER A 167 -7.27 -0.76 13.67
C SER A 167 -8.40 -0.17 12.82
N LEU A 168 -8.27 -0.20 11.50
CA LEU A 168 -9.34 0.17 10.57
C LEU A 168 -10.52 -0.82 10.64
N TYR A 169 -10.25 -2.11 10.72
CA TYR A 169 -11.29 -3.11 10.88
C TYR A 169 -12.14 -2.84 12.12
N GLU A 170 -11.50 -2.61 13.26
CA GLU A 170 -12.19 -2.30 14.51
C GLU A 170 -13.03 -1.02 14.43
N ALA A 171 -12.58 -0.03 13.65
CA ALA A 171 -13.31 1.23 13.42
C ALA A 171 -14.50 1.09 12.45
N LYS A 172 -14.45 0.13 11.52
CA LYS A 172 -15.47 -0.02 10.46
C LYS A 172 -16.43 -1.20 10.65
N ARG A 173 -16.08 -2.23 11.45
CA ARG A 173 -16.81 -3.50 11.56
C ARG A 173 -18.29 -3.36 11.94
N GLU A 174 -18.66 -2.29 12.65
CA GLU A 174 -20.05 -2.05 13.08
C GLU A 174 -20.82 -1.18 12.05
N ARG A 175 -20.14 -0.68 11.01
CA ARG A 175 -20.70 0.19 10.00
C ARG A 175 -21.17 -0.56 8.72
N HIS A 176 -20.82 -1.85 8.61
CA HIS A 176 -21.19 -2.67 7.46
C HIS A 176 -21.19 -4.17 7.84
N PRO A 177 -22.15 -4.97 7.34
CA PRO A 177 -22.29 -6.38 7.74
C PRO A 177 -21.16 -7.31 7.26
N SER A 178 -20.43 -6.92 6.21
CA SER A 178 -19.37 -7.74 5.61
C SER A 178 -18.05 -6.95 5.56
N VAL A 179 -17.42 -6.75 6.73
CA VAL A 179 -16.11 -6.12 6.86
C VAL A 179 -15.05 -7.19 7.14
N HIS A 180 -13.95 -7.13 6.41
CA HIS A 180 -12.86 -8.10 6.52
C HIS A 180 -11.52 -7.39 6.66
N ALA A 181 -10.72 -7.79 7.67
CA ALA A 181 -9.39 -7.25 7.89
C ALA A 181 -8.37 -7.92 6.93
N PHE A 182 -7.70 -7.10 6.14
CA PHE A 182 -6.58 -7.50 5.29
C PHE A 182 -5.40 -6.58 5.55
N PRO A 183 -4.68 -6.75 6.67
CA PRO A 183 -3.46 -6.00 6.93
C PRO A 183 -2.47 -6.12 5.78
N SER A 184 -1.52 -5.20 5.74
CA SER A 184 -0.45 -5.23 4.76
C SER A 184 0.26 -6.59 4.76
N SER A 185 0.34 -7.19 3.60
CA SER A 185 0.96 -8.49 3.38
C SER A 185 2.40 -8.33 2.90
N ILE A 186 3.09 -9.41 2.64
CA ILE A 186 4.53 -9.41 2.34
C ILE A 186 4.86 -10.20 1.07
N ASP A 187 5.83 -9.70 0.32
CA ASP A 187 6.62 -10.46 -0.65
C ASP A 187 7.92 -10.88 0.02
N ALA A 188 7.85 -11.98 0.77
CA ALA A 188 8.96 -12.46 1.58
C ALA A 188 10.16 -12.90 0.74
N GLU A 189 9.94 -13.39 -0.47
CA GLU A 189 11.02 -13.77 -1.38
C GLU A 189 11.77 -12.53 -1.87
N HIS A 190 11.04 -11.50 -2.27
CA HIS A 190 11.59 -10.23 -2.74
C HIS A 190 12.46 -9.58 -1.66
N PHE A 191 11.92 -9.29 -0.48
CA PHE A 191 12.68 -8.65 0.60
C PHE A 191 13.70 -9.57 1.27
N GLY A 192 13.48 -10.88 1.27
CA GLY A 192 14.43 -11.89 1.73
C GLY A 192 15.76 -11.88 0.97
N ARG A 193 15.81 -11.28 -0.23
CA ARG A 193 17.06 -11.03 -0.96
C ARG A 193 18.06 -10.22 -0.13
N ALA A 194 17.59 -9.32 0.73
CA ALA A 194 18.43 -8.51 1.62
C ALA A 194 19.24 -9.33 2.67
N ARG A 195 18.86 -10.61 2.88
CA ARG A 195 19.60 -11.52 3.76
C ARG A 195 20.77 -12.25 3.06
N ARG A 196 20.92 -12.04 1.77
CA ARG A 196 21.97 -12.67 0.94
C ARG A 196 22.94 -11.60 0.47
N PRO A 197 24.19 -11.98 0.14
CA PRO A 197 25.09 -11.04 -0.51
C PRO A 197 24.47 -10.46 -1.78
N CYS A 198 24.34 -9.14 -1.83
CA CYS A 198 23.85 -8.40 -3.00
C CYS A 198 24.73 -7.16 -3.21
N PRO A 199 24.83 -6.68 -4.47
CA PRO A 199 25.57 -5.46 -4.75
C PRO A 199 24.96 -4.28 -3.97
N GLU A 200 25.81 -3.52 -3.30
CA GLU A 200 25.38 -2.32 -2.59
C GLU A 200 25.18 -1.18 -3.58
N PRO A 201 24.08 -0.43 -3.50
CA PRO A 201 23.86 0.74 -4.35
C PRO A 201 24.95 1.80 -4.17
N ALA A 202 25.44 2.37 -5.27
CA ALA A 202 26.61 3.26 -5.25
C ALA A 202 26.41 4.53 -4.39
N ASP A 203 25.18 5.05 -4.35
CA ASP A 203 24.81 6.23 -3.56
C ASP A 203 24.70 5.94 -2.06
N GLN A 204 24.55 4.67 -1.67
CA GLN A 204 24.58 4.24 -0.28
C GLN A 204 25.96 3.75 0.15
N ALA A 205 26.73 3.17 -0.75
CA ALA A 205 28.03 2.56 -0.46
C ALA A 205 29.04 3.55 0.15
N ALA A 206 28.94 4.84 -0.22
CA ALA A 206 29.79 5.91 0.33
C ALA A 206 29.40 6.36 1.74
N ILE A 207 28.23 5.98 2.24
CA ILE A 207 27.75 6.35 3.58
C ILE A 207 28.36 5.39 4.61
N PRO A 208 29.04 5.88 5.67
CA PRO A 208 29.62 5.01 6.70
C PRO A 208 28.58 4.18 7.46
N ARG A 209 29.01 3.17 8.19
CA ARG A 209 28.19 2.44 9.15
C ARG A 209 28.41 2.97 10.58
N PRO A 210 27.48 2.76 11.52
CA PRO A 210 26.21 2.06 11.35
C PRO A 210 25.17 2.92 10.60
N ARG A 211 24.35 2.26 9.76
CA ARG A 211 23.29 2.90 8.99
C ARG A 211 21.92 2.48 9.50
N LEU A 212 21.09 3.45 9.79
CA LEU A 212 19.70 3.25 10.18
C LEU A 212 18.80 3.81 9.07
N GLY A 213 17.96 2.97 8.48
CA GLY A 213 17.27 3.34 7.26
C GLY A 213 15.76 3.31 7.34
N TYR A 214 15.15 4.16 6.53
CA TYR A 214 13.73 4.19 6.22
C TYR A 214 13.54 4.25 4.71
N PHE A 215 12.60 3.48 4.17
CA PHE A 215 12.11 3.71 2.81
C PHE A 215 10.59 3.86 2.79
N GLY A 216 10.09 4.78 1.99
CA GLY A 216 8.68 5.09 1.78
C GLY A 216 8.45 6.56 1.54
N VAL A 217 7.19 6.93 1.34
CA VAL A 217 6.79 8.32 1.18
C VAL A 217 7.15 9.11 2.45
N ILE A 218 7.78 10.26 2.27
CA ILE A 218 8.13 11.22 3.33
C ILE A 218 7.10 12.34 3.25
N ASP A 219 6.16 12.34 4.20
CA ASP A 219 5.04 13.30 4.29
C ASP A 219 4.70 13.60 5.75
N GLU A 220 3.53 14.19 6.01
CA GLU A 220 3.05 14.54 7.36
C GLU A 220 2.97 13.37 8.36
N ARG A 221 3.13 12.14 7.89
CA ARG A 221 3.17 10.95 8.75
C ARG A 221 4.52 10.71 9.40
N ILE A 222 5.59 11.35 8.92
CA ILE A 222 6.92 11.21 9.50
C ILE A 222 7.12 12.25 10.60
N ASP A 223 7.61 11.80 11.76
CA ASP A 223 8.02 12.66 12.87
C ASP A 223 9.42 13.22 12.59
N LEU A 224 9.45 14.40 11.95
CA LEU A 224 10.68 15.08 11.57
C LEU A 224 11.46 15.58 12.80
N ASP A 225 10.78 15.93 13.89
CA ASP A 225 11.41 16.40 15.12
C ASP A 225 12.10 15.24 15.85
N LEU A 226 11.44 14.07 15.93
CA LEU A 226 12.05 12.85 16.45
C LEU A 226 13.27 12.48 15.63
N LEU A 227 13.17 12.49 14.30
CA LEU A 227 14.28 12.18 13.39
C LEU A 227 15.45 13.15 13.60
N ALA A 228 15.17 14.46 13.69
CA ALA A 228 16.18 15.50 13.92
C ALA A 228 16.89 15.32 15.27
N ALA A 229 16.13 15.05 16.33
CA ALA A 229 16.64 14.88 17.68
C ALA A 229 17.49 13.61 17.79
N ALA A 230 17.00 12.48 17.28
CA ALA A 230 17.70 11.20 17.29
C ALA A 230 19.00 11.26 16.48
N ALA A 231 18.98 11.88 15.28
CA ALA A 231 20.18 12.08 14.48
C ALA A 231 21.19 13.01 15.15
N GLY A 232 20.70 13.99 15.92
CA GLY A 232 21.56 14.87 16.73
C GLY A 232 22.20 14.19 17.94
N ALA A 233 21.48 13.28 18.58
CA ALA A 233 21.97 12.52 19.73
C ALA A 233 23.06 11.50 19.36
N ARG A 234 23.06 11.01 18.11
CA ARG A 234 24.03 10.02 17.59
C ARG A 234 24.68 10.50 16.30
N PRO A 235 25.60 11.46 16.37
CA PRO A 235 26.32 11.97 15.21
C PRO A 235 27.24 10.93 14.56
N ASP A 236 27.56 9.87 15.26
CA ASP A 236 28.31 8.69 14.82
C ASP A 236 27.49 7.71 13.98
N TRP A 237 26.14 7.78 14.00
CA TRP A 237 25.25 6.98 13.17
C TRP A 237 24.82 7.71 11.91
N GLN A 238 24.52 6.96 10.86
CA GLN A 238 24.04 7.49 9.59
C GLN A 238 22.57 7.16 9.40
N TRP A 239 21.77 8.15 9.14
CA TRP A 239 20.32 8.05 8.97
C TRP A 239 19.99 8.17 7.48
N VAL A 240 19.48 7.08 6.88
CA VAL A 240 19.25 6.97 5.44
C VAL A 240 17.74 6.99 5.16
N MET A 241 17.28 8.05 4.49
CA MET A 241 15.88 8.25 4.15
C MET A 241 15.70 8.09 2.64
N ILE A 242 14.90 7.11 2.24
CA ILE A 242 14.63 6.76 0.83
C ILE A 242 13.16 6.97 0.52
N GLY A 243 12.86 7.73 -0.51
CA GLY A 243 11.51 7.94 -1.02
C GLY A 243 11.22 9.36 -1.47
N PRO A 244 10.07 9.56 -2.11
CA PRO A 244 9.64 10.87 -2.52
C PRO A 244 9.14 11.70 -1.33
N VAL A 245 9.44 13.00 -1.34
CA VAL A 245 8.88 13.99 -0.42
C VAL A 245 7.62 14.55 -1.06
N VAL A 246 6.46 14.37 -0.42
CA VAL A 246 5.17 14.83 -0.93
C VAL A 246 4.32 15.42 0.18
N LYS A 247 3.42 16.33 -0.15
CA LYS A 247 2.45 16.99 0.76
C LYS A 247 3.07 17.84 1.89
N ILE A 248 4.37 17.89 2.02
CA ILE A 248 5.10 18.77 2.94
C ILE A 248 6.11 19.60 2.15
N ASP A 249 6.50 20.73 2.70
CA ASP A 249 7.56 21.56 2.12
C ASP A 249 8.91 20.85 2.33
N PRO A 250 9.69 20.55 1.26
CA PRO A 250 11.01 19.94 1.37
C PRO A 250 12.00 20.75 2.23
N GLU A 251 11.79 22.05 2.40
CA GLU A 251 12.63 22.88 3.26
C GLU A 251 12.41 22.61 4.76
N THR A 252 11.30 21.96 5.13
CA THR A 252 11.05 21.53 6.52
C THR A 252 11.85 20.29 6.93
N LEU A 253 12.47 19.59 5.97
CA LEU A 253 13.26 18.41 6.28
C LEU A 253 14.49 18.77 7.11
N PRO A 254 14.76 18.06 8.23
CA PRO A 254 15.94 18.31 9.04
C PRO A 254 17.22 18.03 8.23
N ARG A 255 18.16 18.98 8.29
CA ARG A 255 19.45 18.89 7.59
C ARG A 255 20.58 18.72 8.59
N ARG A 256 21.26 17.58 8.53
CA ARG A 256 22.43 17.23 9.34
C ARG A 256 23.44 16.48 8.48
N SER A 257 24.71 16.53 8.85
CA SER A 257 25.79 15.84 8.11
C SER A 257 25.66 14.31 8.09
N ASN A 258 24.91 13.75 9.02
CA ASN A 258 24.65 12.32 9.16
C ASN A 258 23.22 11.91 8.77
N LEU A 259 22.45 12.79 8.11
CA LEU A 259 21.11 12.52 7.63
C LEU A 259 21.07 12.63 6.11
N HIS A 260 20.83 11.53 5.43
CA HIS A 260 20.95 11.37 4.00
C HIS A 260 19.59 11.11 3.35
N TYR A 261 19.19 11.95 2.38
CA TYR A 261 17.98 11.77 1.59
C TYR A 261 18.37 11.29 0.19
N LEU A 262 18.11 10.02 -0.12
CA LEU A 262 18.55 9.39 -1.37
C LEU A 262 17.48 9.43 -2.49
N GLY A 263 16.33 10.09 -2.22
CA GLY A 263 15.25 10.20 -3.18
C GLY A 263 14.51 8.88 -3.42
N MET A 264 13.64 8.87 -4.42
CA MET A 264 12.84 7.69 -4.78
C MET A 264 13.72 6.61 -5.42
N LYS A 265 13.44 5.35 -5.08
CA LYS A 265 14.08 4.15 -5.66
C LYS A 265 13.02 3.21 -6.20
N ALA A 266 13.37 2.43 -7.21
CA ALA A 266 12.49 1.40 -7.73
C ALA A 266 12.29 0.27 -6.68
N TYR A 267 11.12 -0.34 -6.70
CA TYR A 267 10.78 -1.42 -5.76
C TYR A 267 11.82 -2.54 -5.76
N ASP A 268 12.31 -2.92 -6.95
CA ASP A 268 13.30 -3.98 -7.12
C ASP A 268 14.68 -3.66 -6.52
N GLU A 269 15.00 -2.40 -6.29
CA GLU A 269 16.25 -1.95 -5.68
C GLU A 269 16.21 -1.99 -4.14
N LEU A 270 14.99 -1.88 -3.53
CA LEU A 270 14.83 -1.73 -2.09
C LEU A 270 15.52 -2.82 -1.26
N PRO A 271 15.51 -4.11 -1.64
CA PRO A 271 16.25 -5.13 -0.90
C PRO A 271 17.76 -4.86 -0.82
N SER A 272 18.36 -4.28 -1.86
CA SER A 272 19.79 -3.95 -1.89
C SER A 272 20.16 -2.81 -0.93
N TYR A 273 19.29 -1.79 -0.82
CA TYR A 273 19.42 -0.75 0.19
C TYR A 273 19.26 -1.31 1.60
N LEU A 274 18.19 -2.10 1.79
CA LEU A 274 17.89 -2.74 3.08
C LEU A 274 19.05 -3.62 3.57
N ALA A 275 19.72 -4.34 2.68
CA ALA A 275 20.89 -5.17 3.00
C ALA A 275 22.05 -4.37 3.60
N GLY A 276 22.16 -3.09 3.25
CA GLY A 276 23.20 -2.19 3.76
C GLY A 276 22.90 -1.57 5.12
N TRP A 277 21.72 -1.80 5.74
CA TRP A 277 21.33 -1.18 7.01
C TRP A 277 21.65 -2.07 8.22
N ASP A 278 21.96 -1.45 9.35
CA ASP A 278 22.16 -2.11 10.63
C ASP A 278 20.85 -2.19 11.43
N ALA A 279 19.94 -1.23 11.23
CA ALA A 279 18.55 -1.25 11.70
C ALA A 279 17.63 -0.52 10.73
N ALA A 280 16.36 -0.87 10.74
CA ALA A 280 15.33 -0.18 10.00
C ALA A 280 14.45 0.66 10.93
N LEU A 281 13.98 1.80 10.43
CA LEU A 281 13.30 2.81 11.23
C LEU A 281 11.87 3.02 10.75
N MET A 282 10.98 3.26 11.69
CA MET A 282 9.62 3.68 11.44
C MET A 282 9.28 4.87 12.34
N PRO A 283 9.83 6.06 12.05
CA PRO A 283 9.68 7.27 12.84
C PRO A 283 8.37 7.99 12.48
N PHE A 284 7.24 7.33 12.71
CA PHE A 284 5.93 7.92 12.41
C PHE A 284 5.50 8.90 13.49
N ALA A 285 4.96 10.04 13.07
CA ALA A 285 4.29 10.98 13.95
C ALA A 285 3.03 10.34 14.56
N ARG A 286 2.71 10.70 15.79
CA ARG A 286 1.47 10.29 16.47
C ARG A 286 0.41 11.37 16.29
N ASN A 287 -0.26 11.32 15.16
CA ASN A 287 -1.32 12.27 14.78
C ASN A 287 -2.53 11.53 14.19
N GLU A 288 -3.56 12.26 13.80
CA GLU A 288 -4.77 11.66 13.25
C GLU A 288 -4.50 10.85 11.97
N SER A 289 -3.59 11.28 11.09
CA SER A 289 -3.29 10.58 9.83
C SER A 289 -2.58 9.23 10.04
N THR A 290 -1.94 9.02 11.20
CA THR A 290 -1.25 7.78 11.54
C THR A 290 -2.04 6.85 12.46
N ARG A 291 -3.21 7.30 12.93
CA ARG A 291 -4.02 6.58 13.93
C ARG A 291 -4.44 5.18 13.48
N PHE A 292 -4.68 5.01 12.19
CA PHE A 292 -5.19 3.76 11.61
C PHE A 292 -4.26 3.15 10.54
N ILE A 293 -3.01 3.63 10.43
CA ILE A 293 -2.10 3.06 9.43
C ILE A 293 -1.63 1.66 9.83
N SER A 294 -1.51 0.78 8.83
CA SER A 294 -0.87 -0.52 8.94
C SER A 294 0.33 -0.58 7.99
N PRO A 295 1.51 -0.15 8.44
CA PRO A 295 2.65 0.07 7.55
C PRO A 295 3.14 -1.22 6.89
N THR A 296 3.21 -1.23 5.55
CA THR A 296 3.80 -2.34 4.76
C THR A 296 5.26 -2.57 5.12
N LYS A 297 5.95 -1.53 5.56
CA LYS A 297 7.37 -1.52 5.89
C LYS A 297 7.74 -2.48 7.01
N THR A 298 6.85 -2.66 7.98
CA THR A 298 7.11 -3.58 9.10
C THR A 298 7.45 -4.99 8.62
N PRO A 299 6.58 -5.70 7.89
CA PRO A 299 6.91 -7.02 7.37
C PRO A 299 8.03 -7.00 6.32
N GLU A 300 8.21 -5.91 5.55
CA GLU A 300 9.26 -5.76 4.55
C GLU A 300 10.65 -5.74 5.20
N TYR A 301 10.84 -4.92 6.24
CA TYR A 301 12.09 -4.85 6.98
C TYR A 301 12.41 -6.16 7.71
N LEU A 302 11.41 -6.76 8.35
CA LEU A 302 11.55 -8.05 9.02
C LEU A 302 11.92 -9.16 8.03
N ALA A 303 11.26 -9.24 6.87
CA ALA A 303 11.61 -10.19 5.82
C ALA A 303 13.05 -10.02 5.33
N GLY A 304 13.53 -8.78 5.25
CA GLY A 304 14.93 -8.46 4.97
C GLY A 304 15.90 -8.77 6.11
N GLY A 305 15.40 -9.25 7.24
CA GLY A 305 16.22 -9.62 8.41
C GLY A 305 16.86 -8.43 9.10
N ARG A 306 16.22 -7.25 9.06
CA ARG A 306 16.71 -6.06 9.77
C ARG A 306 15.93 -5.87 11.08
N PRO A 307 16.63 -5.59 12.20
CA PRO A 307 15.97 -5.12 13.41
C PRO A 307 15.18 -3.85 13.12
N VAL A 308 14.00 -3.72 13.72
CA VAL A 308 13.11 -2.59 13.45
C VAL A 308 12.82 -1.83 14.74
N VAL A 309 12.88 -0.50 14.66
CA VAL A 309 12.44 0.41 15.73
C VAL A 309 11.31 1.28 15.19
N SER A 310 10.21 1.34 15.92
CA SER A 310 9.03 2.10 15.54
C SER A 310 8.55 2.99 16.68
N THR A 311 7.97 4.12 16.32
CA THR A 311 7.04 4.82 17.22
C THR A 311 5.80 3.94 17.47
N PRO A 312 5.01 4.17 18.55
CA PRO A 312 3.92 3.28 18.93
C PRO A 312 2.68 3.41 18.02
N ILE A 313 2.82 3.01 16.77
CA ILE A 313 1.71 2.83 15.84
C ILE A 313 0.94 1.58 16.23
N ARG A 314 -0.39 1.69 16.37
CA ARG A 314 -1.23 0.62 16.91
C ARG A 314 -1.04 -0.73 16.21
N ASP A 315 -1.08 -0.75 14.88
CA ASP A 315 -0.93 -1.96 14.08
C ASP A 315 0.53 -2.45 13.98
N VAL A 316 1.49 -1.70 14.54
CA VAL A 316 2.87 -2.15 14.76
C VAL A 316 3.04 -2.67 16.17
N VAL A 317 2.50 -1.97 17.20
CA VAL A 317 2.49 -2.47 18.57
C VAL A 317 1.83 -3.85 18.62
N ARG A 318 0.70 -3.99 17.92
CA ARG A 318 -0.05 -5.25 17.76
C ARG A 318 -0.03 -5.71 16.31
N PRO A 319 0.59 -6.83 15.97
CA PRO A 319 1.17 -7.85 16.86
C PRO A 319 2.69 -7.75 17.06
N TYR A 320 3.40 -6.94 16.29
CA TYR A 320 4.86 -7.01 16.16
C TYR A 320 5.60 -6.64 17.45
N GLY A 321 5.17 -5.58 18.14
CA GLY A 321 5.71 -5.17 19.44
C GLY A 321 5.43 -6.20 20.54
N GLU A 322 4.18 -6.69 20.64
CA GLU A 322 3.77 -7.69 21.62
C GLU A 322 4.53 -9.02 21.46
N LEU A 323 4.94 -9.36 20.24
CA LEU A 323 5.76 -10.54 19.95
C LEU A 323 7.27 -10.27 20.01
N ALA A 324 7.67 -9.08 20.42
CA ALA A 324 9.07 -8.63 20.47
C ALA A 324 9.83 -8.76 19.12
N LEU A 325 9.11 -8.69 18.00
CA LEU A 325 9.70 -8.66 16.65
C LEU A 325 10.18 -7.26 16.28
N VAL A 326 9.58 -6.22 16.88
CA VAL A 326 9.86 -4.80 16.68
C VAL A 326 10.01 -4.12 18.03
N GLU A 327 11.02 -3.29 18.19
CA GLU A 327 11.19 -2.41 19.36
C GLU A 327 10.28 -1.18 19.21
N ILE A 328 9.56 -0.83 20.26
CA ILE A 328 8.65 0.32 20.29
C ILE A 328 9.24 1.40 21.20
N ALA A 329 9.29 2.64 20.71
CA ALA A 329 9.84 3.79 21.42
C ALA A 329 9.01 5.06 21.16
N GLU A 330 8.77 5.87 22.19
CA GLU A 330 7.84 7.00 22.13
C GLU A 330 8.53 8.36 21.91
N ASP A 331 9.77 8.49 22.34
CA ASP A 331 10.53 9.74 22.32
C ASP A 331 11.94 9.51 21.73
N PRO A 332 12.70 10.57 21.40
CA PRO A 332 13.99 10.45 20.74
C PRO A 332 15.02 9.66 21.55
N GLU A 333 15.08 9.82 22.88
CA GLU A 333 16.03 9.10 23.74
C GLU A 333 15.70 7.61 23.77
N ALA A 334 14.43 7.27 23.97
CA ALA A 334 13.95 5.88 23.92
C ALA A 334 14.18 5.25 22.55
N PHE A 335 13.98 6.02 21.46
CA PHE A 335 14.18 5.56 20.09
C PHE A 335 15.64 5.23 19.79
N VAL A 336 16.56 6.09 20.19
CA VAL A 336 18.01 5.83 20.09
C VAL A 336 18.41 4.62 20.92
N ALA A 337 17.94 4.54 22.18
CA ALA A 337 18.24 3.41 23.06
C ALA A 337 17.68 2.07 22.51
N ALA A 338 16.48 2.08 21.93
CA ALA A 338 15.89 0.93 21.27
C ALA A 338 16.71 0.48 20.05
N ALA A 339 17.13 1.43 19.20
CA ALA A 339 17.97 1.13 18.05
C ALA A 339 19.32 0.53 18.48
N GLU A 340 19.94 1.07 19.51
CA GLU A 340 21.20 0.54 20.04
C GLU A 340 21.04 -0.88 20.60
N ARG A 341 19.99 -1.14 21.37
CA ARG A 341 19.68 -2.50 21.86
C ARG A 341 19.46 -3.47 20.70
N SER A 342 18.65 -3.06 19.71
CA SER A 342 18.34 -3.86 18.53
C SER A 342 19.60 -4.24 17.76
N MET A 343 20.44 -3.27 17.43
CA MET A 343 21.69 -3.53 16.72
C MET A 343 22.62 -4.44 17.48
N ARG A 344 22.74 -4.27 18.82
CA ARG A 344 23.59 -5.11 19.66
C ARG A 344 23.08 -6.55 19.77
N ARG A 345 21.75 -6.75 19.94
CA ARG A 345 21.15 -8.06 20.17
C ARG A 345 20.90 -8.83 18.88
N LEU A 346 20.56 -8.14 17.82
CA LEU A 346 20.03 -8.71 16.58
C LEU A 346 20.88 -8.35 15.35
N GLY A 347 21.97 -7.61 15.56
CA GLY A 347 22.93 -7.29 14.52
C GLY A 347 23.62 -8.53 13.96
N GLU A 348 24.34 -8.36 12.87
CA GLU A 348 25.05 -9.46 12.20
C GLU A 348 26.06 -10.12 13.16
N GLY A 349 26.01 -11.44 13.29
CA GLY A 349 26.87 -12.21 14.21
C GLY A 349 26.38 -12.23 15.67
N ALA A 350 25.29 -11.56 16.03
CA ALA A 350 24.76 -11.60 17.40
C ALA A 350 24.13 -12.97 17.73
N PRO A 351 24.33 -13.51 18.94
CA PRO A 351 23.85 -14.85 19.31
C PRO A 351 22.31 -15.01 19.24
N GLU A 352 21.57 -13.93 19.51
CA GLU A 352 20.10 -13.96 19.54
C GLU A 352 19.48 -13.85 18.14
N ARG A 353 20.26 -13.45 17.14
CA ARG A 353 19.76 -13.16 15.79
C ARG A 353 19.08 -14.34 15.11
N GLU A 354 19.67 -15.52 15.19
CA GLU A 354 19.14 -16.71 14.52
C GLU A 354 17.76 -17.10 15.07
N ALA A 355 17.62 -17.10 16.40
CA ALA A 355 16.36 -17.39 17.06
C ALA A 355 15.27 -16.33 16.71
N TRP A 356 15.66 -15.06 16.70
CA TRP A 356 14.75 -13.98 16.29
C TRP A 356 14.33 -14.11 14.83
N LEU A 357 15.25 -14.42 13.90
CA LEU A 357 14.91 -14.63 12.50
C LEU A 357 13.96 -15.81 12.31
N ALA A 358 14.11 -16.88 13.07
CA ALA A 358 13.19 -18.01 13.03
C ALA A 358 11.76 -17.59 13.46
N GLN A 359 11.63 -16.77 14.51
CA GLN A 359 10.33 -16.21 14.93
C GLN A 359 9.73 -15.27 13.87
N VAL A 360 10.56 -14.42 13.25
CA VAL A 360 10.14 -13.55 12.14
C VAL A 360 9.59 -14.40 10.99
N ASP A 361 10.33 -15.43 10.58
CA ASP A 361 9.95 -16.27 9.44
C ASP A 361 8.68 -17.05 9.74
N GLU A 362 8.53 -17.61 10.94
CA GLU A 362 7.27 -18.26 11.38
C GLU A 362 6.09 -17.28 11.33
N PHE A 363 6.28 -16.06 11.81
CA PHE A 363 5.23 -15.05 11.79
C PHE A 363 4.84 -14.66 10.36
N LEU A 364 5.83 -14.34 9.52
CA LEU A 364 5.61 -13.90 8.14
C LEU A 364 5.05 -15.00 7.23
N ALA A 365 5.31 -16.28 7.52
CA ALA A 365 4.74 -17.41 6.79
C ALA A 365 3.20 -17.46 6.86
N ARG A 366 2.59 -16.80 7.83
CA ARG A 366 1.13 -16.70 7.98
C ARG A 366 0.49 -15.75 6.98
N GLY A 367 1.27 -14.84 6.36
CA GLY A 367 0.81 -13.83 5.42
C GLY A 367 1.59 -13.84 4.11
N SER A 368 0.89 -13.65 3.00
CA SER A 368 1.51 -13.36 1.70
C SER A 368 0.50 -12.67 0.79
N TRP A 369 0.95 -11.86 -0.14
CA TRP A 369 0.04 -11.24 -1.13
C TRP A 369 -0.77 -12.28 -1.92
N SER A 370 -0.21 -13.46 -2.17
CA SER A 370 -0.93 -14.54 -2.85
C SER A 370 -2.04 -15.16 -1.99
N ARG A 371 -1.84 -15.25 -0.67
CA ARG A 371 -2.89 -15.70 0.26
C ARG A 371 -3.98 -14.65 0.42
N THR A 372 -3.59 -13.38 0.58
CA THR A 372 -4.52 -12.24 0.64
C THR A 372 -5.37 -12.18 -0.62
N PHE A 373 -4.75 -12.24 -1.80
CA PHE A 373 -5.46 -12.28 -3.08
C PHE A 373 -6.48 -13.43 -3.15
N ARG A 374 -6.10 -14.65 -2.82
CA ARG A 374 -7.02 -15.81 -2.87
C ARG A 374 -8.24 -15.59 -1.98
N HIS A 375 -8.01 -15.18 -0.72
CA HIS A 375 -9.10 -14.95 0.23
C HIS A 375 -10.03 -13.82 -0.25
N MET A 376 -9.48 -12.70 -0.76
CA MET A 376 -10.29 -11.64 -1.35
C MET A 376 -11.05 -12.12 -2.58
N SER A 377 -10.43 -12.91 -3.46
CA SER A 377 -11.09 -13.48 -4.65
C SER A 377 -12.28 -14.37 -4.27
N ASP A 378 -12.11 -15.24 -3.26
CA ASP A 378 -13.18 -16.13 -2.79
C ASP A 378 -14.37 -15.33 -2.24
N LEU A 379 -14.10 -14.26 -1.48
CA LEU A 379 -15.15 -13.36 -0.96
C LEU A 379 -15.89 -12.64 -2.08
N ILE A 380 -15.16 -12.16 -3.10
CA ILE A 380 -15.73 -11.48 -4.27
C ILE A 380 -16.59 -12.44 -5.08
N ASP A 381 -16.07 -13.63 -5.37
CA ASP A 381 -16.80 -14.65 -6.14
C ASP A 381 -18.11 -15.03 -5.39
N GLY A 382 -18.07 -15.12 -4.05
CA GLY A 382 -19.26 -15.31 -3.21
C GLY A 382 -20.25 -14.13 -3.27
N ALA A 383 -19.77 -12.89 -3.28
CA ALA A 383 -20.64 -11.71 -3.40
C ALA A 383 -21.32 -11.63 -4.77
N VAL A 384 -20.57 -11.92 -5.85
CA VAL A 384 -21.12 -12.00 -7.21
C VAL A 384 -22.22 -13.05 -7.31
N LEU A 385 -22.01 -14.24 -6.73
CA LEU A 385 -23.00 -15.31 -6.72
C LEU A 385 -24.27 -14.89 -5.97
N ARG A 386 -24.15 -14.26 -4.81
CA ARG A 386 -25.32 -13.76 -4.05
C ARG A 386 -26.14 -12.74 -4.85
N ARG A 387 -25.49 -11.80 -5.52
CA ARG A 387 -26.19 -10.82 -6.38
C ARG A 387 -26.90 -11.44 -7.58
N ARG A 388 -26.32 -12.50 -8.17
CA ARG A 388 -26.90 -13.19 -9.34
C ARG A 388 -27.99 -14.21 -8.97
N GLY A 389 -27.92 -14.79 -7.77
CA GLY A 389 -28.77 -15.91 -7.37
C GLY A 389 -30.11 -15.54 -6.71
N GLY A 390 -30.36 -14.26 -6.36
CA GLY A 390 -31.52 -13.90 -5.55
C GLY A 390 -31.48 -14.45 -4.11
N PRO A 391 -32.45 -14.18 -3.24
CA PRO A 391 -32.42 -14.55 -1.84
C PRO A 391 -32.48 -16.07 -1.67
N ASP A 392 -31.60 -16.56 -0.77
CA ASP A 392 -31.53 -17.91 -0.21
C ASP A 392 -30.64 -18.96 -0.89
N ALA A 393 -29.35 -18.90 -0.52
CA ALA A 393 -28.54 -20.08 -0.34
C ALA A 393 -27.99 -20.08 1.11
N THR A 394 -28.90 -19.93 2.11
CA THR A 394 -28.65 -20.26 3.51
C THR A 394 -29.52 -21.43 3.88
N ASN A 395 -28.94 -22.62 3.85
CA ASN A 395 -29.28 -23.76 4.71
C ASN A 395 -28.00 -24.48 5.08
#